data_cf22317f765441473ce651ff08bdf768
#
_entry.id   cf22317f765441473ce651ff08bdf768
#
_cell.length_a   1.000
_cell.length_b   1.000
_cell.length_c   1.000
_cell.angle_alpha   90.00
_cell.angle_beta   90.00
_cell.angle_gamma   90.00
#
_symmetry.space_group_name_H-M   'P 1'
#
loop_
_entity.id
_entity.type
_entity.pdbx_description
1 polymer ?
#
loop_
_entity_poly.entity_id
_entity_poly.type
_entity_poly.pdbx_seq_one_letter_code
_entity_poly.pdbx_strand_id
1 'polypeptide(L)'
;MNMMKLNGTFDAIDPFLDAVAHWQQDYLKLDDAPFSAEFTQYVSSDFHVGRVQLTGHILQMGSPIPGAMSLALYDEDLPDTFIRDRELTGDAFGLADEGEQGALYFRERADMIIFTVPIAAVHDFFKKDVSPYQLHFSAENRKRAFRELVREMKDFSNQPAQNVRELCIRKVFGSMTIKETWDRTNSEWSYHHDMVLKFIGGARETTKGLSALIDELQLNRRRLTSHVQQTFGLTLVRFLKVIRMNRARRLIHEKGAEEIIAEIAQDAGLSHAGRFSREFADIFDEAPSDARNRAKRRLKT
;
A
#
# COMPACT_ATOMS: atom_id res chain seq x y z
N MET A 1 -27.75 -7.01 4.81
CA MET A 1 -27.24 -5.72 4.25
C MET A 1 -26.50 -6.07 2.97
N ASN A 2 -26.67 -5.30 1.91
CA ASN A 2 -25.94 -5.51 0.65
C ASN A 2 -24.56 -4.86 0.73
N MET A 3 -23.63 -5.29 -0.14
CA MET A 3 -22.33 -4.66 -0.28
C MET A 3 -22.47 -3.27 -0.92
N MET A 4 -21.73 -2.31 -0.39
CA MET A 4 -21.55 -1.02 -1.05
C MET A 4 -20.48 -1.18 -2.14
N LYS A 5 -20.80 -0.81 -3.37
CA LYS A 5 -19.85 -0.79 -4.47
C LYS A 5 -19.20 0.58 -4.60
N LEU A 6 -17.88 0.60 -4.62
CA LEU A 6 -17.05 1.76 -4.95
C LEU A 6 -16.21 1.43 -6.17
N ASN A 7 -16.09 2.36 -7.11
CA ASN A 7 -15.23 2.19 -8.29
C ASN A 7 -14.77 3.53 -8.83
N GLY A 8 -13.66 3.54 -9.53
CA GLY A 8 -13.13 4.72 -10.19
C GLY A 8 -11.94 4.41 -11.07
N THR A 9 -11.65 5.34 -11.99
CA THR A 9 -10.46 5.36 -12.84
C THR A 9 -9.78 6.72 -12.67
N PHE A 10 -8.47 6.71 -12.50
CA PHE A 10 -7.66 7.87 -12.14
C PHE A 10 -6.38 7.89 -12.94
N ASP A 11 -5.99 9.05 -13.41
CA ASP A 11 -4.72 9.37 -14.08
C ASP A 11 -3.76 10.19 -13.18
N ALA A 12 -4.20 10.49 -11.95
CA ALA A 12 -3.40 11.18 -10.95
C ALA A 12 -3.57 10.52 -9.57
N ILE A 13 -2.51 10.58 -8.76
CA ILE A 13 -2.47 9.88 -7.48
C ILE A 13 -3.44 10.48 -6.45
N ASP A 14 -3.58 11.80 -6.40
CA ASP A 14 -4.39 12.46 -5.37
C ASP A 14 -5.88 12.13 -5.44
N PRO A 15 -6.56 12.21 -6.62
CA PRO A 15 -7.95 11.77 -6.73
C PRO A 15 -8.14 10.30 -6.37
N PHE A 16 -7.15 9.44 -6.68
CA PHE A 16 -7.17 8.05 -6.27
C PHE A 16 -7.11 7.90 -4.75
N LEU A 17 -6.17 8.59 -4.09
CA LEU A 17 -6.04 8.53 -2.62
C LEU A 17 -7.29 8.99 -1.89
N ASP A 18 -7.97 10.00 -2.43
CA ASP A 18 -9.24 10.46 -1.88
C ASP A 18 -10.32 9.39 -1.96
N ALA A 19 -10.38 8.70 -3.09
CA ALA A 19 -11.36 7.66 -3.31
C ALA A 19 -11.11 6.43 -2.41
N VAL A 20 -9.85 6.16 -2.04
CA VAL A 20 -9.47 5.01 -1.19
C VAL A 20 -9.12 5.41 0.25
N ALA A 21 -9.40 6.62 0.69
CA ALA A 21 -9.06 7.12 2.03
C ALA A 21 -9.62 6.23 3.17
N HIS A 22 -10.75 5.55 2.94
CA HIS A 22 -11.34 4.62 3.90
C HIS A 22 -10.51 3.34 4.14
N TRP A 23 -9.49 3.06 3.33
CA TRP A 23 -8.60 1.91 3.53
C TRP A 23 -7.54 2.14 4.60
N GLN A 24 -7.39 3.34 5.12
CA GLN A 24 -6.35 3.71 6.09
C GLN A 24 -4.93 3.32 5.63
N GLN A 25 -4.69 3.47 4.34
CA GLN A 25 -3.43 3.14 3.69
C GLN A 25 -2.74 4.39 3.20
N ASP A 26 -1.42 4.33 3.20
CA ASP A 26 -0.57 5.40 2.73
C ASP A 26 0.19 4.97 1.47
N TYR A 27 0.31 5.89 0.54
CA TYR A 27 0.95 5.66 -0.76
C TYR A 27 2.04 6.69 -1.00
N LEU A 28 3.23 6.21 -1.31
CA LEU A 28 4.35 7.03 -1.76
C LEU A 28 4.54 6.80 -3.26
N LYS A 29 4.39 7.85 -4.05
CA LYS A 29 4.87 7.87 -5.43
C LYS A 29 6.36 8.13 -5.39
N LEU A 30 7.17 7.22 -5.95
CA LEU A 30 8.62 7.19 -5.74
C LEU A 30 9.43 7.91 -6.82
N ASP A 31 8.84 8.18 -7.97
CA ASP A 31 9.47 8.91 -9.08
C ASP A 31 8.43 9.64 -9.95
N ASP A 32 8.87 10.09 -11.11
CA ASP A 32 8.09 10.81 -12.14
C ASP A 32 7.40 9.89 -13.16
N ALA A 33 7.44 8.57 -12.98
CA ALA A 33 6.71 7.65 -13.85
C ALA A 33 5.20 7.96 -13.85
N PRO A 34 4.53 7.87 -15.01
CA PRO A 34 3.09 8.10 -15.10
C PRO A 34 2.31 7.24 -14.11
N PHE A 35 1.32 7.83 -13.46
CA PHE A 35 0.41 7.12 -12.58
C PHE A 35 -0.93 6.87 -13.25
N SER A 36 -1.45 5.67 -13.12
CA SER A 36 -2.85 5.40 -13.37
C SER A 36 -3.39 4.38 -12.37
N ALA A 37 -4.68 4.48 -12.06
CA ALA A 37 -5.34 3.54 -11.18
C ALA A 37 -6.76 3.26 -11.67
N GLU A 38 -7.16 2.00 -11.62
CA GLU A 38 -8.54 1.57 -11.74
C GLU A 38 -8.86 0.65 -10.57
N PHE A 39 -9.99 0.90 -9.91
CA PHE A 39 -10.43 -0.01 -8.86
C PHE A 39 -11.93 -0.26 -8.91
N THR A 40 -12.31 -1.44 -8.47
CA THR A 40 -13.69 -1.81 -8.12
C THR A 40 -13.64 -2.54 -6.79
N GLN A 41 -14.36 -2.00 -5.80
CA GLN A 41 -14.38 -2.54 -4.45
C GLN A 41 -15.82 -2.73 -3.96
N TYR A 42 -16.00 -3.76 -3.17
CA TYR A 42 -17.22 -4.08 -2.45
C TYR A 42 -16.92 -4.08 -0.96
N VAL A 43 -17.67 -3.28 -0.20
CA VAL A 43 -17.41 -2.98 1.21
C VAL A 43 -18.62 -3.30 2.05
N SER A 44 -18.40 -3.93 3.20
CA SER A 44 -19.35 -4.04 4.31
C SER A 44 -18.67 -3.58 5.61
N SER A 45 -19.34 -3.69 6.75
CA SER A 45 -18.81 -3.22 8.04
C SER A 45 -17.52 -3.92 8.50
N ASP A 46 -17.33 -5.19 8.13
CA ASP A 46 -16.26 -6.07 8.63
C ASP A 46 -15.50 -6.79 7.52
N PHE A 47 -15.88 -6.58 6.29
CA PHE A 47 -15.34 -7.30 5.15
C PHE A 47 -15.26 -6.39 3.91
N HIS A 48 -14.18 -6.49 3.18
CA HIS A 48 -14.11 -5.92 1.85
C HIS A 48 -13.33 -6.81 0.88
N VAL A 49 -13.68 -6.70 -0.39
CA VAL A 49 -12.97 -7.31 -1.50
C VAL A 49 -12.95 -6.32 -2.67
N GLY A 50 -11.79 -6.12 -3.25
CA GLY A 50 -11.64 -5.18 -4.36
C GLY A 50 -10.54 -5.60 -5.33
N ARG A 51 -10.76 -5.36 -6.62
CA ARG A 51 -9.72 -5.41 -7.63
C ARG A 51 -9.13 -4.02 -7.78
N VAL A 52 -7.83 -3.94 -7.78
CA VAL A 52 -7.05 -2.73 -7.97
C VAL A 52 -6.03 -2.97 -9.07
N GLN A 53 -6.07 -2.13 -10.09
CA GLN A 53 -5.07 -2.10 -11.14
C GLN A 53 -4.33 -0.78 -11.03
N LEU A 54 -3.03 -0.83 -10.85
CA LEU A 54 -2.18 0.34 -10.63
C LEU A 54 -1.02 0.32 -11.62
N THR A 55 -0.65 1.50 -12.09
CA THR A 55 0.57 1.73 -12.88
C THR A 55 1.36 2.85 -12.20
N GLY A 56 2.69 2.71 -12.17
CA GLY A 56 3.60 3.66 -11.55
C GLY A 56 4.54 3.03 -10.53
N HIS A 57 5.48 3.81 -10.06
CA HIS A 57 6.47 3.40 -9.07
C HIS A 57 5.96 3.75 -7.66
N ILE A 58 5.31 2.81 -7.03
CA ILE A 58 4.51 3.07 -5.82
C ILE A 58 4.95 2.17 -4.67
N LEU A 59 5.07 2.75 -3.49
CA LEU A 59 5.12 2.05 -2.22
C LEU A 59 3.84 2.33 -1.44
N GLN A 60 3.03 1.31 -1.27
CA GLN A 60 1.84 1.32 -0.43
C GLN A 60 2.19 0.78 0.95
N MET A 61 1.68 1.41 2.00
CA MET A 61 1.88 0.98 3.38
C MET A 61 0.56 1.05 4.13
N GLY A 62 0.34 0.12 5.05
CA GLY A 62 -0.86 0.11 5.87
C GLY A 62 -0.94 -1.12 6.76
N SER A 63 -1.91 -1.13 7.64
CA SER A 63 -2.25 -2.29 8.47
C SER A 63 -3.69 -2.68 8.21
N PRO A 64 -4.05 -3.96 8.33
CA PRO A 64 -5.45 -4.36 8.38
C PRO A 64 -6.17 -3.66 9.54
N ILE A 65 -7.48 -3.52 9.42
CA ILE A 65 -8.31 -3.08 10.55
C ILE A 65 -8.19 -4.10 11.70
N PRO A 66 -8.32 -3.66 12.97
CA PRO A 66 -8.25 -4.56 14.11
C PRO A 66 -9.20 -5.76 13.98
N GLY A 67 -8.72 -6.95 14.31
CA GLY A 67 -9.46 -8.21 14.19
C GLY A 67 -9.58 -8.77 12.77
N ALA A 68 -8.88 -8.22 11.80
CA ALA A 68 -8.91 -8.67 10.40
C ALA A 68 -7.52 -8.98 9.86
N MET A 69 -7.49 -9.80 8.82
CA MET A 69 -6.31 -9.98 7.96
C MET A 69 -6.61 -9.52 6.55
N SER A 70 -5.58 -9.09 5.84
CA SER A 70 -5.66 -8.72 4.43
C SER A 70 -4.77 -9.61 3.57
N LEU A 71 -5.29 -10.00 2.41
CA LEU A 71 -4.56 -10.76 1.40
C LEU A 71 -4.54 -9.98 0.08
N ALA A 72 -3.44 -10.09 -0.64
CA ALA A 72 -3.34 -9.67 -2.03
C ALA A 72 -3.15 -10.89 -2.94
N LEU A 73 -4.05 -11.07 -3.89
CA LEU A 73 -4.01 -12.12 -4.91
C LEU A 73 -3.76 -11.50 -6.27
N TYR A 74 -3.04 -12.19 -7.14
CA TYR A 74 -2.72 -11.75 -8.49
C TYR A 74 -2.69 -12.93 -9.45
N ASP A 75 -2.96 -12.70 -10.75
CA ASP A 75 -3.01 -13.76 -11.76
C ASP A 75 -1.62 -14.11 -12.30
N GLU A 76 -0.84 -13.08 -12.66
CA GLU A 76 0.50 -13.22 -13.20
C GLU A 76 1.54 -13.00 -12.09
N ASP A 77 2.75 -13.50 -12.29
CA ASP A 77 3.87 -13.11 -11.45
C ASP A 77 4.17 -11.62 -11.69
N LEU A 78 4.39 -10.89 -10.61
CA LEU A 78 4.62 -9.47 -10.64
C LEU A 78 6.11 -9.21 -10.32
N PRO A 79 7.00 -9.24 -11.34
CA PRO A 79 8.42 -8.99 -11.14
C PRO A 79 8.63 -7.58 -10.58
N ASP A 80 9.69 -7.42 -9.80
CA ASP A 80 9.98 -6.16 -9.09
C ASP A 80 8.86 -5.66 -8.17
N THR A 81 7.90 -6.51 -7.85
CA THR A 81 6.82 -6.22 -6.90
C THR A 81 7.05 -7.02 -5.62
N PHE A 82 7.07 -6.33 -4.50
CA PHE A 82 7.37 -6.92 -3.21
C PHE A 82 6.26 -6.64 -2.22
N ILE A 83 5.96 -7.61 -1.38
CA ILE A 83 5.18 -7.41 -0.18
C ILE A 83 6.02 -7.78 1.02
N ARG A 84 6.24 -6.85 1.92
CA ARG A 84 7.16 -7.00 3.05
C ARG A 84 8.56 -7.39 2.56
N ASP A 85 8.90 -8.66 2.72
CA ASP A 85 10.19 -9.27 2.44
C ASP A 85 10.16 -10.28 1.29
N ARG A 86 9.08 -10.27 0.50
CA ARG A 86 8.87 -11.23 -0.59
C ARG A 86 8.56 -10.59 -1.91
N GLU A 87 9.26 -11.01 -2.91
CA GLU A 87 8.89 -10.80 -4.29
C GLU A 87 7.60 -11.56 -4.62
N LEU A 88 6.67 -10.90 -5.31
CA LEU A 88 5.38 -11.50 -5.67
C LEU A 88 5.51 -12.37 -6.92
N THR A 89 6.26 -13.46 -6.78
CA THR A 89 6.49 -14.48 -7.81
C THR A 89 6.09 -15.86 -7.30
N GLY A 90 5.82 -16.77 -8.23
CA GLY A 90 5.53 -18.18 -7.89
C GLY A 90 4.37 -18.36 -6.92
N ASP A 91 4.64 -18.98 -5.79
CA ASP A 91 3.63 -19.25 -4.74
C ASP A 91 3.49 -18.12 -3.73
N ALA A 92 4.19 -16.99 -3.90
CA ALA A 92 4.05 -15.86 -2.99
C ALA A 92 2.67 -15.23 -3.11
N PHE A 93 2.17 -14.71 -2.02
CA PHE A 93 0.96 -13.89 -1.95
C PHE A 93 1.11 -12.88 -0.83
N GLY A 94 0.44 -11.74 -0.97
CA GLY A 94 0.47 -10.72 0.05
C GLY A 94 -0.40 -11.10 1.24
N LEU A 95 0.16 -10.98 2.43
CA LEU A 95 -0.55 -11.22 3.69
C LEU A 95 -0.12 -10.18 4.72
N ALA A 96 -1.09 -9.61 5.40
CA ALA A 96 -0.88 -8.74 6.55
C ALA A 96 -1.82 -9.15 7.67
N ASP A 97 -1.27 -9.33 8.86
CA ASP A 97 -1.99 -9.66 10.08
C ASP A 97 -2.35 -8.41 10.88
N GLU A 98 -3.24 -8.57 11.85
CA GLU A 98 -3.63 -7.50 12.77
C GLU A 98 -2.41 -6.86 13.45
N GLY A 99 -2.38 -5.54 13.48
CA GLY A 99 -1.32 -4.77 14.12
C GLY A 99 0.02 -4.75 13.38
N GLU A 100 0.13 -5.47 12.27
CA GLU A 100 1.33 -5.46 11.45
C GLU A 100 1.25 -4.42 10.34
N GLN A 101 2.28 -3.60 10.23
CA GLN A 101 2.42 -2.72 9.09
C GLN A 101 2.88 -3.53 7.87
N GLY A 102 1.98 -3.78 6.94
CA GLY A 102 2.31 -4.32 5.63
C GLY A 102 2.86 -3.22 4.71
N ALA A 103 3.75 -3.60 3.80
CA ALA A 103 4.15 -2.74 2.69
C ALA A 103 4.11 -3.53 1.40
N LEU A 104 3.52 -2.92 0.38
CA LEU A 104 3.45 -3.45 -0.96
C LEU A 104 4.14 -2.46 -1.89
N TYR A 105 5.20 -2.91 -2.54
CA TYR A 105 5.95 -2.15 -3.50
C TYR A 105 5.76 -2.72 -4.90
N PHE A 106 5.53 -1.87 -5.87
CA PHE A 106 5.52 -2.24 -7.29
C PHE A 106 6.13 -1.11 -8.14
N ARG A 107 6.85 -1.53 -9.18
CA ARG A 107 7.65 -0.64 -10.00
C ARG A 107 6.95 -0.15 -11.26
N GLU A 108 6.14 -0.99 -11.88
CA GLU A 108 5.51 -0.67 -13.16
C GLU A 108 3.99 -0.83 -13.10
N ARG A 109 3.54 -2.06 -12.96
CA ARG A 109 2.12 -2.39 -12.99
C ARG A 109 1.79 -3.44 -11.94
N ALA A 110 0.63 -3.29 -11.33
CA ALA A 110 0.05 -4.32 -10.49
C ALA A 110 -1.44 -4.50 -10.84
N ASP A 111 -1.89 -5.74 -10.92
CA ASP A 111 -3.30 -6.13 -11.05
C ASP A 111 -3.61 -7.14 -9.95
N MET A 112 -4.31 -6.70 -8.92
CA MET A 112 -4.50 -7.47 -7.70
C MET A 112 -5.93 -7.43 -7.22
N ILE A 113 -6.34 -8.51 -6.53
CA ILE A 113 -7.50 -8.49 -5.65
C ILE A 113 -6.99 -8.35 -4.22
N ILE A 114 -7.41 -7.29 -3.56
CA ILE A 114 -7.21 -7.11 -2.11
C ILE A 114 -8.47 -7.59 -1.41
N PHE A 115 -8.27 -8.45 -0.43
CA PHE A 115 -9.33 -9.11 0.31
C PHE A 115 -9.04 -8.97 1.80
N THR A 116 -9.93 -8.34 2.54
CA THR A 116 -9.82 -8.19 4.00
C THR A 116 -10.98 -8.88 4.68
N VAL A 117 -10.68 -9.74 5.64
CA VAL A 117 -11.64 -10.63 6.28
C VAL A 117 -11.37 -10.69 7.78
N PRO A 118 -12.42 -10.81 8.63
CA PRO A 118 -12.24 -11.04 10.06
C PRO A 118 -11.44 -12.31 10.32
N ILE A 119 -10.44 -12.24 11.21
CA ILE A 119 -9.62 -13.42 11.60
C ILE A 119 -10.51 -14.53 12.13
N ALA A 120 -11.52 -14.20 12.94
CA ALA A 120 -12.48 -15.19 13.47
C ALA A 120 -13.15 -16.00 12.35
N ALA A 121 -13.51 -15.38 11.23
CA ALA A 121 -14.12 -16.10 10.11
C ALA A 121 -13.15 -17.07 9.42
N VAL A 122 -11.85 -16.80 9.47
CA VAL A 122 -10.80 -17.71 8.98
C VAL A 122 -10.63 -18.90 9.94
N HIS A 123 -10.58 -18.64 11.25
CA HIS A 123 -10.53 -19.68 12.28
C HIS A 123 -11.76 -20.61 12.20
N ASP A 124 -12.95 -20.04 12.02
CA ASP A 124 -14.19 -20.79 11.84
C ASP A 124 -14.14 -21.67 10.58
N PHE A 125 -13.57 -21.17 9.48
CA PHE A 125 -13.44 -21.94 8.26
C PHE A 125 -12.53 -23.15 8.43
N PHE A 126 -11.37 -22.98 9.07
CA PHE A 126 -10.40 -24.07 9.30
C PHE A 126 -10.74 -24.93 10.54
N LYS A 127 -11.75 -24.56 11.33
CA LYS A 127 -12.12 -25.21 12.61
C LYS A 127 -10.98 -25.27 13.63
N LYS A 128 -10.07 -24.30 13.55
CA LYS A 128 -8.94 -24.14 14.48
C LYS A 128 -8.34 -22.75 14.35
N ASP A 129 -7.60 -22.33 15.36
CA ASP A 129 -6.78 -21.13 15.27
C ASP A 129 -5.65 -21.36 14.26
N VAL A 130 -5.56 -20.47 13.29
CA VAL A 130 -4.56 -20.50 12.22
C VAL A 130 -3.85 -19.17 12.20
N SER A 131 -2.55 -19.20 12.38
CA SER A 131 -1.75 -18.02 12.08
C SER A 131 -1.74 -17.76 10.57
N PRO A 132 -1.88 -16.51 10.12
CA PRO A 132 -1.74 -16.15 8.72
C PRO A 132 -0.48 -16.72 8.06
N TYR A 133 0.61 -16.83 8.83
CA TYR A 133 1.91 -17.34 8.36
C TYR A 133 1.94 -18.85 8.12
N GLN A 134 0.98 -19.59 8.61
CA GLN A 134 0.82 -21.02 8.34
C GLN A 134 0.09 -21.29 7.02
N LEU A 135 -0.56 -20.28 6.45
CA LEU A 135 -1.30 -20.42 5.22
C LEU A 135 -0.34 -20.47 4.00
N HIS A 136 -0.53 -21.47 3.17
CA HIS A 136 0.23 -21.66 1.95
C HIS A 136 -0.68 -21.74 0.75
N PHE A 137 -0.33 -21.02 -0.30
CA PHE A 137 -1.12 -20.93 -1.53
C PHE A 137 -0.22 -21.24 -2.72
N SER A 138 -0.46 -22.36 -3.42
CA SER A 138 0.31 -22.64 -4.64
C SER A 138 0.01 -21.61 -5.72
N ALA A 139 0.98 -21.34 -6.60
CA ALA A 139 0.82 -20.41 -7.71
C ALA A 139 -0.42 -20.71 -8.57
N GLU A 140 -0.66 -21.98 -8.89
CA GLU A 140 -1.81 -22.40 -9.68
C GLU A 140 -3.13 -22.12 -8.95
N ASN A 141 -3.22 -22.46 -7.67
CA ASN A 141 -4.42 -22.22 -6.86
C ASN A 141 -4.67 -20.73 -6.69
N ARG A 142 -3.64 -19.91 -6.48
CA ARG A 142 -3.72 -18.46 -6.39
C ARG A 142 -4.28 -17.85 -7.68
N LYS A 143 -3.69 -18.21 -8.83
CA LYS A 143 -4.14 -17.74 -10.15
C LYS A 143 -5.58 -18.16 -10.43
N ARG A 144 -5.96 -19.38 -10.06
CA ARG A 144 -7.35 -19.84 -10.18
C ARG A 144 -8.30 -19.04 -9.30
N ALA A 145 -7.98 -18.86 -8.01
CA ALA A 145 -8.82 -18.09 -7.10
C ALA A 145 -8.98 -16.63 -7.57
N PHE A 146 -7.90 -15.99 -8.05
CA PHE A 146 -7.96 -14.66 -8.65
C PHE A 146 -8.98 -14.60 -9.81
N ARG A 147 -8.84 -15.48 -10.80
CA ARG A 147 -9.71 -15.49 -12.00
C ARG A 147 -11.17 -15.79 -11.64
N GLU A 148 -11.41 -16.68 -10.69
CA GLU A 148 -12.75 -16.98 -10.21
C GLU A 148 -13.36 -15.77 -9.52
N LEU A 149 -12.64 -15.10 -8.59
CA LEU A 149 -13.13 -13.91 -7.92
C LEU A 149 -13.43 -12.77 -8.89
N VAL A 150 -12.59 -12.52 -9.89
CA VAL A 150 -12.85 -11.50 -10.93
C VAL A 150 -14.17 -11.76 -11.65
N ARG A 151 -14.52 -13.02 -11.91
CA ARG A 151 -15.80 -13.37 -12.52
C ARG A 151 -16.99 -13.14 -11.60
N GLU A 152 -16.88 -13.58 -10.35
CA GLU A 152 -17.93 -13.47 -9.33
C GLU A 152 -18.20 -12.02 -8.91
N MET A 153 -17.18 -11.17 -8.92
CA MET A 153 -17.30 -9.74 -8.54
C MET A 153 -18.34 -8.97 -9.36
N LYS A 154 -18.68 -9.42 -10.57
CA LYS A 154 -19.70 -8.78 -11.41
C LYS A 154 -21.06 -8.74 -10.75
N ASP A 155 -21.37 -9.72 -9.90
CA ASP A 155 -22.69 -9.90 -9.28
C ASP A 155 -22.69 -9.57 -7.76
N PHE A 156 -21.60 -9.13 -7.19
CA PHE A 156 -21.50 -8.87 -5.74
C PHE A 156 -22.45 -7.78 -5.23
N SER A 157 -22.77 -6.79 -6.06
CA SER A 157 -23.74 -5.74 -5.69
C SER A 157 -25.16 -6.28 -5.46
N ASN A 158 -25.47 -7.42 -6.05
CA ASN A 158 -26.81 -8.02 -6.02
C ASN A 158 -26.95 -9.07 -4.92
N GLN A 159 -25.89 -9.32 -4.13
CA GLN A 159 -25.86 -10.36 -3.13
C GLN A 159 -25.77 -9.77 -1.71
N PRO A 160 -26.35 -10.46 -0.70
CA PRO A 160 -26.09 -10.13 0.70
C PRO A 160 -24.60 -10.20 1.02
N ALA A 161 -24.10 -9.26 1.83
CA ALA A 161 -22.68 -9.19 2.21
C ALA A 161 -22.15 -10.49 2.80
N GLN A 162 -22.96 -11.17 3.61
CA GLN A 162 -22.60 -12.47 4.19
C GLN A 162 -22.33 -13.53 3.12
N ASN A 163 -23.17 -13.62 2.09
CA ASN A 163 -22.99 -14.59 1.00
C ASN A 163 -21.70 -14.31 0.21
N VAL A 164 -21.43 -13.03 -0.09
CA VAL A 164 -20.20 -12.61 -0.76
C VAL A 164 -18.99 -12.99 0.09
N ARG A 165 -18.99 -12.69 1.39
CA ARG A 165 -17.92 -13.04 2.32
C ARG A 165 -17.67 -14.56 2.35
N GLU A 166 -18.72 -15.37 2.54
CA GLU A 166 -18.62 -16.82 2.57
C GLU A 166 -18.08 -17.39 1.24
N LEU A 167 -18.53 -16.85 0.11
CA LEU A 167 -18.02 -17.21 -1.22
C LEU A 167 -16.52 -16.91 -1.34
N CYS A 168 -16.09 -15.72 -0.98
CA CYS A 168 -14.69 -15.31 -1.02
C CYS A 168 -13.82 -16.17 -0.10
N ILE A 169 -14.25 -16.39 1.15
CA ILE A 169 -13.56 -17.25 2.10
C ILE A 169 -13.38 -18.65 1.51
N ARG A 170 -14.43 -19.25 1.00
CA ARG A 170 -14.38 -20.61 0.42
C ARG A 170 -13.46 -20.67 -0.82
N LYS A 171 -13.51 -19.68 -1.71
CA LYS A 171 -12.69 -19.64 -2.94
C LYS A 171 -11.21 -19.45 -2.64
N VAL A 172 -10.90 -18.61 -1.66
CA VAL A 172 -9.52 -18.29 -1.29
C VAL A 172 -8.96 -19.37 -0.35
N PHE A 173 -9.53 -19.49 0.84
CA PHE A 173 -8.99 -20.37 1.88
C PHE A 173 -9.23 -21.86 1.58
N GLY A 174 -10.27 -22.20 0.83
CA GLY A 174 -10.51 -23.59 0.40
C GLY A 174 -9.45 -24.14 -0.58
N SER A 175 -8.61 -23.26 -1.12
CA SER A 175 -7.49 -23.61 -2.01
C SER A 175 -6.13 -23.49 -1.32
N MET A 176 -6.10 -23.12 -0.04
CA MET A 176 -4.88 -23.01 0.77
C MET A 176 -4.63 -24.30 1.55
N THR A 177 -3.37 -24.51 1.88
CA THR A 177 -2.93 -25.55 2.80
C THR A 177 -2.31 -24.93 4.03
N ILE A 178 -2.40 -25.63 5.19
CA ILE A 178 -1.78 -25.17 6.44
C ILE A 178 -0.47 -25.91 6.58
N LYS A 179 0.64 -25.17 6.73
CA LYS A 179 1.97 -25.71 7.06
C LYS A 179 2.23 -25.56 8.56
N GLU A 180 2.85 -26.56 9.18
CA GLU A 180 3.10 -26.56 10.63
C GLU A 180 4.16 -25.54 11.07
N THR A 181 5.07 -25.16 10.18
CA THR A 181 6.14 -24.23 10.51
C THR A 181 6.35 -23.19 9.43
N TRP A 182 6.29 -21.94 9.84
CA TRP A 182 6.84 -20.81 9.10
C TRP A 182 7.83 -20.07 10.01
N ASP A 183 9.11 -20.11 9.65
CA ASP A 183 10.12 -19.36 10.36
C ASP A 183 10.19 -17.92 9.81
N ARG A 184 9.53 -17.01 10.51
CA ARG A 184 9.53 -15.58 10.20
C ARG A 184 10.84 -14.89 10.58
N THR A 185 11.59 -15.49 11.52
CA THR A 185 12.69 -14.81 12.20
C THR A 185 14.01 -14.84 11.43
N ASN A 186 14.09 -15.60 10.34
CA ASN A 186 15.34 -15.91 9.66
C ASN A 186 15.51 -15.27 8.27
N SER A 187 14.67 -14.32 7.85
CA SER A 187 14.93 -13.65 6.58
C SER A 187 15.73 -12.36 6.81
N GLU A 188 16.89 -12.28 6.17
CA GLU A 188 17.68 -11.05 6.04
C GLU A 188 16.81 -9.89 5.48
N TRP A 189 15.80 -10.24 4.72
CA TRP A 189 14.80 -9.36 4.15
C TRP A 189 13.87 -8.72 5.18
N SER A 190 13.39 -9.47 6.19
CA SER A 190 12.54 -8.93 7.26
C SER A 190 13.25 -7.81 8.00
N TYR A 191 14.53 -8.01 8.33
CA TYR A 191 15.35 -6.99 8.98
C TYR A 191 15.53 -5.73 8.09
N HIS A 192 15.77 -5.92 6.80
CA HIS A 192 15.97 -4.82 5.87
C HIS A 192 14.68 -4.04 5.63
N HIS A 193 13.55 -4.73 5.57
CA HIS A 193 12.23 -4.13 5.44
C HIS A 193 11.88 -3.24 6.65
N ASP A 194 12.02 -3.77 7.87
CA ASP A 194 11.79 -3.02 9.09
C ASP A 194 12.69 -1.77 9.19
N MET A 195 13.94 -1.90 8.75
CA MET A 195 14.87 -0.78 8.68
C MET A 195 14.39 0.32 7.72
N VAL A 196 13.84 -0.05 6.55
CA VAL A 196 13.28 0.91 5.59
C VAL A 196 12.01 1.55 6.13
N LEU A 197 11.10 0.78 6.70
CA LEU A 197 9.88 1.33 7.32
C LEU A 197 10.20 2.30 8.46
N LYS A 198 11.17 1.95 9.32
CA LYS A 198 11.67 2.82 10.38
C LYS A 198 12.25 4.13 9.82
N PHE A 199 13.03 4.03 8.72
CA PHE A 199 13.58 5.21 8.05
C PHE A 199 12.47 6.09 7.45
N ILE A 200 11.47 5.51 6.80
CA ILE A 200 10.32 6.25 6.24
C ILE A 200 9.56 6.97 7.35
N GLY A 201 9.26 6.28 8.46
CA GLY A 201 8.58 6.87 9.62
C GLY A 201 9.35 8.08 10.15
N GLY A 202 10.63 7.92 10.47
CA GLY A 202 11.45 9.03 10.95
C GLY A 202 11.61 10.18 9.94
N ALA A 203 11.72 9.88 8.64
CA ALA A 203 11.80 10.90 7.60
C ALA A 203 10.52 11.73 7.46
N ARG A 204 9.38 11.17 7.86
CA ARG A 204 8.09 11.87 7.87
C ARG A 204 7.88 12.77 9.07
N GLU A 205 8.55 12.48 10.18
CA GLU A 205 8.37 13.21 11.44
C GLU A 205 9.35 14.35 11.63
N THR A 206 10.49 14.34 10.92
CA THR A 206 11.56 15.32 11.13
C THR A 206 12.02 15.98 9.84
N THR A 207 12.58 17.18 9.99
CA THR A 207 13.27 17.93 8.92
C THR A 207 14.80 17.73 8.95
N LYS A 208 15.33 16.88 9.86
CA LYS A 208 16.77 16.62 10.02
C LYS A 208 17.42 16.11 8.74
N GLY A 209 18.67 16.48 8.51
CA GLY A 209 19.46 15.97 7.39
C GLY A 209 19.67 14.44 7.45
N LEU A 210 20.03 13.84 6.33
CA LEU A 210 20.15 12.38 6.17
C LEU A 210 21.04 11.73 7.25
N SER A 211 22.21 12.29 7.55
CA SER A 211 23.14 11.72 8.54
C SER A 211 22.53 11.75 9.94
N ALA A 212 22.00 12.91 10.35
CA ALA A 212 21.39 13.07 11.65
C ALA A 212 20.17 12.15 11.86
N LEU A 213 19.38 11.94 10.79
CA LEU A 213 18.24 11.01 10.83
C LEU A 213 18.70 9.55 11.01
N ILE A 214 19.71 9.13 10.27
CA ILE A 214 20.27 7.76 10.38
C ILE A 214 20.83 7.51 11.79
N ASP A 215 21.56 8.48 12.34
CA ASP A 215 22.18 8.41 13.67
C ASP A 215 21.09 8.33 14.76
N GLU A 216 20.08 9.19 14.69
CA GLU A 216 18.94 9.21 15.62
C GLU A 216 18.16 7.89 15.62
N LEU A 217 17.92 7.33 14.45
CA LEU A 217 17.22 6.07 14.29
C LEU A 217 18.12 4.85 14.55
N GLN A 218 19.41 5.05 14.81
CA GLN A 218 20.40 3.99 15.01
C GLN A 218 20.43 2.96 13.86
N LEU A 219 20.34 3.44 12.62
CA LEU A 219 20.31 2.59 11.43
C LEU A 219 21.71 2.34 10.87
N ASN A 220 21.93 1.16 10.33
CA ASN A 220 23.16 0.87 9.59
C ASN A 220 23.09 1.51 8.18
N ARG A 221 23.82 2.63 8.01
CA ARG A 221 23.82 3.41 6.76
C ARG A 221 24.15 2.58 5.52
N ARG A 222 25.17 1.71 5.60
CA ARG A 222 25.62 0.89 4.46
C ARG A 222 24.53 -0.08 4.04
N ARG A 223 23.93 -0.79 4.99
CA ARG A 223 22.82 -1.73 4.73
C ARG A 223 21.59 -1.01 4.19
N LEU A 224 21.19 0.10 4.80
CA LEU A 224 20.06 0.91 4.34
C LEU A 224 20.28 1.42 2.91
N THR A 225 21.48 1.93 2.59
CA THR A 225 21.81 2.41 1.24
C THR A 225 21.74 1.27 0.21
N SER A 226 22.35 0.11 0.54
CA SER A 226 22.33 -1.06 -0.35
C SER A 226 20.90 -1.53 -0.60
N HIS A 227 20.11 -1.66 0.46
CA HIS A 227 18.73 -2.16 0.34
C HIS A 227 17.82 -1.19 -0.42
N VAL A 228 17.86 0.11 -0.14
CA VAL A 228 17.10 1.13 -0.88
C VAL A 228 17.48 1.12 -2.37
N GLN A 229 18.77 0.98 -2.69
CA GLN A 229 19.22 0.91 -4.09
C GLN A 229 18.76 -0.37 -4.79
N GLN A 230 18.85 -1.50 -4.11
CA GLN A 230 18.45 -2.80 -4.67
C GLN A 230 16.94 -2.92 -4.86
N THR A 231 16.17 -2.48 -3.86
CA THR A 231 14.70 -2.61 -3.89
C THR A 231 14.05 -1.54 -4.76
N PHE A 232 14.41 -0.27 -4.56
CA PHE A 232 13.71 0.85 -5.21
C PHE A 232 14.48 1.46 -6.39
N GLY A 233 15.72 1.03 -6.64
CA GLY A 233 16.58 1.65 -7.68
C GLY A 233 16.99 3.09 -7.37
N LEU A 234 16.79 3.57 -6.16
CA LEU A 234 17.01 4.95 -5.74
C LEU A 234 18.26 5.08 -4.86
N THR A 235 18.98 6.21 -5.00
CA THR A 235 19.95 6.56 -3.97
C THR A 235 19.23 6.95 -2.68
N LEU A 236 19.86 6.73 -1.52
CA LEU A 236 19.25 7.04 -0.23
C LEU A 236 18.90 8.55 -0.09
N VAL A 237 19.68 9.44 -0.71
CA VAL A 237 19.39 10.88 -0.76
C VAL A 237 18.12 11.17 -1.57
N ARG A 238 17.98 10.53 -2.74
CA ARG A 238 16.79 10.64 -3.57
C ARG A 238 15.57 10.07 -2.85
N PHE A 239 15.72 8.94 -2.20
CA PHE A 239 14.66 8.29 -1.43
C PHE A 239 14.14 9.18 -0.29
N LEU A 240 15.05 9.76 0.54
CA LEU A 240 14.65 10.73 1.57
C LEU A 240 13.91 11.92 0.97
N LYS A 241 14.39 12.44 -0.17
CA LYS A 241 13.75 13.57 -0.85
C LYS A 241 12.33 13.22 -1.30
N VAL A 242 12.13 12.05 -1.89
CA VAL A 242 10.82 11.58 -2.35
C VAL A 242 9.86 11.38 -1.19
N ILE A 243 10.31 10.81 -0.07
CA ILE A 243 9.49 10.72 1.15
C ILE A 243 9.02 12.11 1.60
N ARG A 244 9.90 13.10 1.58
CA ARG A 244 9.57 14.48 1.95
C ARG A 244 8.64 15.17 0.95
N MET A 245 8.76 14.88 -0.34
CA MET A 245 7.81 15.35 -1.35
C MET A 245 6.40 14.79 -1.11
N ASN A 246 6.28 13.51 -0.79
CA ASN A 246 5.00 12.91 -0.41
C ASN A 246 4.47 13.49 0.92
N ARG A 247 5.35 13.81 1.89
CA ARG A 247 4.97 14.54 3.10
C ARG A 247 4.43 15.93 2.78
N ALA A 248 5.13 16.70 1.92
CA ALA A 248 4.66 18.02 1.50
C ALA A 248 3.28 17.94 0.82
N ARG A 249 3.08 16.95 -0.06
CA ARG A 249 1.78 16.70 -0.70
C ARG A 249 0.68 16.48 0.35
N ARG A 250 0.91 15.64 1.35
CA ARG A 250 -0.03 15.41 2.45
C ARG A 250 -0.31 16.69 3.23
N LEU A 251 0.72 17.47 3.60
CA LEU A 251 0.56 18.74 4.30
C LEU A 251 -0.25 19.76 3.47
N ILE A 252 -0.09 19.79 2.14
CA ILE A 252 -0.92 20.62 1.25
C ILE A 252 -2.39 20.23 1.38
N HIS A 253 -2.72 18.95 1.46
CA HIS A 253 -4.10 18.49 1.65
C HIS A 253 -4.66 18.84 3.03
N GLU A 254 -3.84 18.67 4.07
CA GLU A 254 -4.26 18.90 5.47
C GLU A 254 -4.35 20.39 5.83
N LYS A 255 -3.34 21.17 5.43
CA LYS A 255 -3.12 22.56 5.88
C LYS A 255 -3.12 23.61 4.76
N GLY A 256 -3.16 23.19 3.51
CA GLY A 256 -2.98 24.09 2.35
C GLY A 256 -4.02 25.20 2.22
N ALA A 257 -5.12 25.16 2.98
CA ALA A 257 -6.08 26.26 3.04
C ALA A 257 -5.52 27.47 3.83
N GLU A 258 -4.69 27.23 4.84
CA GLU A 258 -4.22 28.20 5.82
C GLU A 258 -2.75 28.60 5.58
N GLU A 259 -1.88 27.64 5.27
CA GLU A 259 -0.45 27.84 5.14
C GLU A 259 -0.01 28.18 3.71
N ILE A 260 1.12 28.86 3.55
CA ILE A 260 1.72 29.13 2.25
C ILE A 260 2.59 27.94 1.80
N ILE A 261 2.71 27.74 0.50
CA ILE A 261 3.44 26.61 -0.10
C ILE A 261 4.90 26.54 0.36
N ALA A 262 5.55 27.68 0.59
CA ALA A 262 6.93 27.73 1.04
C ALA A 262 7.11 27.21 2.48
N GLU A 263 6.17 27.51 3.37
CA GLU A 263 6.15 26.99 4.76
C GLU A 263 5.91 25.49 4.77
N ILE A 264 4.94 25.02 3.97
CA ILE A 264 4.68 23.58 3.81
C ILE A 264 5.93 22.83 3.32
N ALA A 265 6.66 23.39 2.34
CA ALA A 265 7.90 22.80 1.87
C ALA A 265 8.96 22.73 2.98
N GLN A 266 9.10 23.78 3.78
CA GLN A 266 10.01 23.83 4.91
C GLN A 266 9.62 22.82 6.00
N ASP A 267 8.35 22.72 6.35
CA ASP A 267 7.80 21.76 7.31
C ASP A 267 8.01 20.31 6.84
N ALA A 268 8.01 20.11 5.54
CA ALA A 268 8.35 18.81 4.95
C ALA A 268 9.87 18.53 4.92
N GLY A 269 10.73 19.50 5.33
CA GLY A 269 12.18 19.35 5.31
C GLY A 269 12.82 19.58 3.92
N LEU A 270 12.17 20.37 3.05
CA LEU A 270 12.61 20.73 1.71
C LEU A 270 13.10 22.17 1.72
N SER A 271 14.41 22.38 1.68
CA SER A 271 15.07 23.68 1.96
C SER A 271 15.09 24.69 0.81
N HIS A 272 14.62 24.36 -0.39
CA HIS A 272 14.72 25.22 -1.58
C HIS A 272 13.37 25.39 -2.27
N ALA A 273 12.58 26.39 -1.85
CA ALA A 273 11.25 26.68 -2.39
C ALA A 273 11.20 26.80 -3.93
N GLY A 274 12.22 27.38 -4.57
CA GLY A 274 12.28 27.51 -6.02
C GLY A 274 12.46 26.20 -6.79
N ARG A 275 13.10 25.22 -6.17
CA ARG A 275 13.22 23.85 -6.75
C ARG A 275 12.03 22.99 -6.40
N PHE A 276 11.46 23.21 -5.22
CA PHE A 276 10.33 22.42 -4.71
C PHE A 276 9.19 22.35 -5.70
N SER A 277 8.72 23.49 -6.22
CA SER A 277 7.55 23.51 -7.10
C SER A 277 7.76 22.74 -8.40
N ARG A 278 8.97 22.81 -8.99
CA ARG A 278 9.29 22.03 -10.20
C ARG A 278 9.36 20.55 -9.89
N GLU A 279 10.12 20.17 -8.87
CA GLU A 279 10.32 18.77 -8.48
C GLU A 279 9.04 18.11 -7.98
N PHE A 280 8.15 18.88 -7.37
CA PHE A 280 6.81 18.44 -7.00
C PHE A 280 5.98 18.14 -8.25
N ALA A 281 5.98 19.08 -9.22
CA ALA A 281 5.29 18.89 -10.49
C ALA A 281 5.85 17.70 -11.28
N ASP A 282 7.15 17.51 -11.29
CA ASP A 282 7.80 16.35 -11.94
C ASP A 282 7.31 15.01 -11.33
N ILE A 283 7.13 14.96 -10.00
CA ILE A 283 6.71 13.71 -9.33
C ILE A 283 5.19 13.48 -9.42
N PHE A 284 4.38 14.53 -9.25
CA PHE A 284 2.93 14.38 -9.06
C PHE A 284 2.08 14.81 -10.25
N ASP A 285 2.72 15.22 -11.35
CA ASP A 285 2.07 15.73 -12.58
C ASP A 285 1.16 16.93 -12.34
N GLU A 286 1.38 17.69 -11.24
CA GLU A 286 0.64 18.91 -10.93
C GLU A 286 1.50 19.89 -10.11
N ALA A 287 1.22 21.19 -10.22
CA ALA A 287 1.89 22.17 -9.38
C ALA A 287 1.37 22.13 -7.93
N PRO A 288 2.20 22.45 -6.91
CA PRO A 288 1.75 22.54 -5.51
C PRO A 288 0.57 23.51 -5.31
N SER A 289 0.52 24.59 -6.12
CA SER A 289 -0.59 25.55 -6.13
C SER A 289 -1.92 24.93 -6.56
N ASP A 290 -1.89 24.01 -7.51
CA ASP A 290 -3.08 23.34 -8.03
C ASP A 290 -3.60 22.32 -7.05
N ALA A 291 -2.70 21.52 -6.44
CA ALA A 291 -3.02 20.64 -5.31
C ALA A 291 -3.66 21.41 -4.16
N ARG A 292 -3.09 22.58 -3.80
CA ARG A 292 -3.66 23.48 -2.79
C ARG A 292 -5.06 23.99 -3.16
N ASN A 293 -5.25 24.40 -4.39
CA ASN A 293 -6.56 24.91 -4.84
C ASN A 293 -7.62 23.81 -4.83
N ARG A 294 -7.25 22.58 -5.11
CA ARG A 294 -8.10 21.40 -4.99
C ARG A 294 -8.49 21.16 -3.52
N ALA A 295 -7.51 21.15 -2.61
CA ALA A 295 -7.75 21.01 -1.18
C ALA A 295 -8.72 22.07 -0.63
N LYS A 296 -8.55 23.35 -1.03
CA LYS A 296 -9.44 24.46 -0.64
C LYS A 296 -10.89 24.29 -1.14
N ARG A 297 -11.08 23.71 -2.32
CA ARG A 297 -12.41 23.47 -2.87
C ARG A 297 -13.18 22.42 -2.08
N ARG A 298 -12.49 21.39 -1.57
CA ARG A 298 -13.10 20.33 -0.75
C ARG A 298 -13.60 20.79 0.61
N LEU A 299 -12.90 21.73 1.25
CA LEU A 299 -13.34 22.27 2.54
C LEU A 299 -14.61 23.15 2.44
N LYS A 300 -15.04 23.46 1.21
CA LYS A 300 -16.24 24.29 0.95
C LYS A 300 -17.47 23.48 0.55
N THR A 301 -17.31 22.17 0.35
CA THR A 301 -18.38 21.21 0.06
C THR A 301 -18.70 20.35 1.28
#